data_6972a50636e0a971239ced4ca7610d2f
#
_entry.id   6972a50636e0a971239ced4ca7610d2f
#
_cell.length_a   1.000
_cell.length_b   1.000
_cell.length_c   1.000
_cell.angle_alpha   90.00
_cell.angle_beta   90.00
_cell.angle_gamma   90.00
#
_symmetry.space_group_name_H-M   'P 1'
#
loop_
_entity.id
_entity.type
_entity.pdbx_description
1 polymer ?
#
loop_
_entity_poly.entity_id
_entity_poly.type
_entity_poly.pdbx_seq_one_letter_code
_entity_poly.pdbx_strand_id
1 'polypeptide(L)'
;YRFWQSLGAKRVVSARELSLREIKEIRENIPDDLEIETFVHGAMCISYSGRCLLSNFFTGRDANHGACTHPCRWKYAVVEEKRPGEYYPVYENERGTYIFNSKDLCMIEHIPDLIDAGIDSFKIEGRMKRAEYTAGVTEIYRKYLDMYLNDNNADYKVSDLSLIHI
;
A
#
# COMPACT_ATOMS: atom_id res chain seq x y z
N TYR A 1 -2.68 2.88 19.20
CA TYR A 1 -3.29 4.18 18.85
C TYR A 1 -3.34 5.09 20.07
N ARG A 2 -4.00 4.73 21.16
CA ARG A 2 -4.11 5.53 22.41
C ARG A 2 -2.75 5.99 22.96
N PHE A 3 -1.72 5.14 22.88
CA PHE A 3 -0.36 5.52 23.27
C PHE A 3 0.16 6.70 22.46
N TRP A 4 0.02 6.67 21.14
CA TRP A 4 0.47 7.77 20.30
C TRP A 4 -0.33 9.05 20.52
N GLN A 5 -1.64 8.92 20.74
CA GLN A 5 -2.48 10.07 21.09
C GLN A 5 -2.02 10.71 22.41
N SER A 6 -1.67 9.92 23.43
CA SER A 6 -1.16 10.46 24.70
C SER A 6 0.15 11.24 24.55
N LEU A 7 0.88 11.00 23.45
CA LEU A 7 2.08 11.75 23.07
C LEU A 7 1.77 12.93 22.11
N GLY A 8 0.50 13.24 21.88
CA GLY A 8 0.07 14.38 21.06
C GLY A 8 -0.15 14.08 19.57
N ALA A 9 -0.10 12.83 19.14
CA ALA A 9 -0.43 12.48 17.75
C ALA A 9 -1.91 12.78 17.48
N LYS A 10 -2.18 13.42 16.34
CA LYS A 10 -3.52 13.72 15.82
C LYS A 10 -3.98 12.75 14.76
N ARG A 11 -3.04 12.06 14.11
CA ARG A 11 -3.29 11.03 13.10
C ARG A 11 -2.30 9.89 13.27
N VAL A 12 -2.77 8.66 13.13
CA VAL A 12 -1.94 7.44 13.16
C VAL A 12 -2.12 6.67 11.87
N VAL A 13 -1.00 6.38 11.20
CA VAL A 13 -1.00 5.51 10.00
C VAL A 13 -1.07 4.06 10.45
N SER A 14 -2.08 3.34 10.00
CA SER A 14 -2.23 1.93 10.29
C SER A 14 -1.18 1.08 9.55
N ALA A 15 -0.75 0.00 10.18
CA ALA A 15 0.06 -1.00 9.51
C ALA A 15 -0.74 -1.66 8.37
N ARG A 16 -0.03 -2.07 7.30
CA ARG A 16 -0.66 -2.68 6.12
C ARG A 16 -1.22 -4.08 6.39
N GLU A 17 -0.82 -4.69 7.49
CA GLU A 17 -1.25 -6.02 7.92
C GLU A 17 -2.64 -6.05 8.54
N LEU A 18 -3.21 -4.88 8.89
CA LEU A 18 -4.53 -4.80 9.52
C LEU A 18 -5.65 -5.02 8.50
N SER A 19 -6.59 -5.87 8.86
CA SER A 19 -7.85 -6.04 8.13
C SER A 19 -8.83 -4.88 8.42
N LEU A 20 -9.81 -4.69 7.54
CA LEU A 20 -10.87 -3.70 7.77
C LEU A 20 -11.64 -3.96 9.08
N ARG A 21 -11.82 -5.21 9.47
CA ARG A 21 -12.44 -5.56 10.75
C ARG A 21 -11.64 -5.05 11.94
N GLU A 22 -10.33 -5.24 11.92
CA GLU A 22 -9.45 -4.75 12.97
C GLU A 22 -9.39 -3.22 13.01
N ILE A 23 -9.47 -2.56 11.84
CA ILE A 23 -9.54 -1.09 11.77
C ILE A 23 -10.87 -0.58 12.37
N LYS A 24 -12.00 -1.21 12.08
CA LYS A 24 -13.28 -0.89 12.72
C LYS A 24 -13.22 -1.05 14.24
N GLU A 25 -12.67 -2.15 14.71
CA GLU A 25 -12.47 -2.39 16.15
C GLU A 25 -11.56 -1.32 16.79
N ILE A 26 -10.50 -0.89 16.08
CA ILE A 26 -9.66 0.21 16.53
C ILE A 26 -10.48 1.50 16.62
N ARG A 27 -11.27 1.84 15.57
CA ARG A 27 -12.09 3.06 15.52
C ARG A 27 -13.05 3.13 16.71
N GLU A 28 -13.72 2.03 17.04
CA GLU A 28 -14.64 1.95 18.18
C GLU A 28 -13.96 2.16 19.54
N ASN A 29 -12.65 1.96 19.61
CA ASN A 29 -11.87 1.98 20.85
C ASN A 29 -10.92 3.18 20.99
N ILE A 30 -10.98 4.15 20.08
CA ILE A 30 -10.18 5.38 20.15
C ILE A 30 -11.12 6.61 20.11
N PRO A 31 -10.66 7.78 20.62
CA PRO A 31 -11.46 9.00 20.53
C PRO A 31 -11.66 9.49 19.10
N ASP A 32 -12.75 10.21 18.85
CA ASP A 32 -13.14 10.71 17.53
C ASP A 32 -12.15 11.74 16.97
N ASP A 33 -11.40 12.44 17.83
CA ASP A 33 -10.40 13.43 17.44
C ASP A 33 -9.05 12.82 17.03
N LEU A 34 -8.89 11.50 17.10
CA LEU A 34 -7.71 10.79 16.59
C LEU A 34 -8.01 10.18 15.21
N GLU A 35 -7.41 10.75 14.18
CA GLU A 35 -7.58 10.30 12.81
C GLU A 35 -6.84 8.99 12.50
N ILE A 36 -7.47 8.15 11.69
CA ILE A 36 -6.87 6.91 11.15
C ILE A 36 -6.51 7.16 9.68
N GLU A 37 -5.24 6.95 9.34
CA GLU A 37 -4.78 6.91 7.95
C GLU A 37 -4.42 5.48 7.56
N THR A 38 -4.81 5.03 6.37
CA THR A 38 -4.46 3.70 5.86
C THR A 38 -3.99 3.74 4.41
N PHE A 39 -3.11 2.80 4.05
CA PHE A 39 -2.74 2.62 2.65
C PHE A 39 -3.91 2.03 1.87
N VAL A 40 -4.21 2.63 0.71
CA VAL A 40 -5.30 2.21 -0.18
C VAL A 40 -4.81 1.86 -1.58
N HIS A 41 -3.61 2.31 -1.96
CA HIS A 41 -3.08 2.07 -3.31
C HIS A 41 -1.56 2.02 -3.35
N GLY A 42 -1.05 1.23 -4.30
CA GLY A 42 0.36 1.17 -4.68
C GLY A 42 1.12 0.01 -4.07
N ALA A 43 2.43 0.14 -4.01
CA ALA A 43 3.34 -0.94 -3.68
C ALA A 43 3.13 -1.52 -2.27
N MET A 44 2.81 -2.81 -2.21
CA MET A 44 2.82 -3.57 -0.96
C MET A 44 4.24 -4.01 -0.59
N CYS A 45 4.52 -4.10 0.70
CA CYS A 45 5.78 -4.63 1.21
C CYS A 45 5.77 -6.15 1.20
N ILE A 46 6.92 -6.78 0.85
CA ILE A 46 7.11 -8.23 0.96
C ILE A 46 7.22 -8.69 2.41
N SER A 47 7.59 -7.79 3.31
CA SER A 47 7.83 -8.07 4.72
C SER A 47 6.80 -7.37 5.61
N TYR A 48 6.68 -7.84 6.83
CA TYR A 48 5.97 -7.11 7.87
C TYR A 48 6.54 -5.69 8.03
N SER A 49 5.67 -4.74 8.32
CA SER A 49 6.03 -3.34 8.52
C SER A 49 7.14 -3.20 9.57
N GLY A 50 8.20 -2.46 9.23
CA GLY A 50 9.36 -2.24 10.09
C GLY A 50 10.30 -3.43 10.27
N ARG A 51 10.21 -4.49 9.46
CA ARG A 51 11.02 -5.72 9.61
C ARG A 51 11.97 -6.00 8.44
N CYS A 52 11.86 -5.27 7.34
CA CYS A 52 12.67 -5.52 6.14
C CYS A 52 14.07 -4.90 6.26
N LEU A 53 15.10 -5.72 6.04
CA LEU A 53 16.51 -5.30 5.99
C LEU A 53 17.10 -5.27 4.58
N LEU A 54 16.34 -5.71 3.56
CA LEU A 54 16.85 -5.84 2.19
C LEU A 54 17.41 -4.53 1.63
N SER A 55 16.70 -3.43 1.82
CA SER A 55 17.14 -2.13 1.30
C SER A 55 18.45 -1.68 1.96
N ASN A 56 18.56 -1.83 3.27
CA ASN A 56 19.79 -1.50 4.00
C ASN A 56 20.94 -2.40 3.53
N PHE A 57 20.71 -3.70 3.44
CA PHE A 57 21.73 -4.68 3.03
C PHE A 57 22.26 -4.40 1.63
N PHE A 58 21.40 -4.14 0.64
CA PHE A 58 21.85 -3.93 -0.75
C PHE A 58 22.34 -2.52 -1.05
N THR A 59 21.84 -1.50 -0.34
CA THR A 59 22.06 -0.10 -0.74
C THR A 59 22.50 0.82 0.38
N GLY A 60 22.61 0.33 1.61
CA GLY A 60 22.89 1.14 2.79
C GLY A 60 21.72 2.06 3.20
N ARG A 61 20.56 2.00 2.52
CA ARG A 61 19.40 2.85 2.80
C ARG A 61 18.37 2.09 3.60
N ASP A 62 18.07 2.58 4.80
CA ASP A 62 17.17 1.92 5.73
C ASP A 62 15.70 2.17 5.36
N ALA A 63 15.00 1.08 5.06
CA ALA A 63 13.56 1.11 4.77
C ALA A 63 12.71 1.60 5.96
N ASN A 64 13.14 1.31 7.18
CA ASN A 64 12.43 1.69 8.39
C ASN A 64 12.53 3.20 8.70
N HIS A 65 13.55 3.87 8.12
CA HIS A 65 13.70 5.33 8.13
C HIS A 65 13.07 6.00 6.89
N GLY A 66 12.19 5.32 6.19
CA GLY A 66 11.53 5.84 5.01
C GLY A 66 12.38 5.89 3.74
N ALA A 67 13.56 5.27 3.71
CA ALA A 67 14.51 5.34 2.61
C ALA A 67 14.57 4.08 1.74
N CYS A 68 13.50 3.28 1.71
CA CYS A 68 13.43 2.04 0.93
C CYS A 68 13.69 2.26 -0.56
N THR A 69 14.59 1.45 -1.14
CA THR A 69 14.92 1.42 -2.57
C THR A 69 14.20 0.31 -3.34
N HIS A 70 13.26 -0.38 -2.71
CA HIS A 70 12.44 -1.44 -3.27
C HIS A 70 13.22 -2.60 -3.90
N PRO A 71 14.26 -3.17 -3.26
CA PRO A 71 15.03 -4.26 -3.85
C PRO A 71 14.18 -5.52 -4.08
N CYS A 72 13.09 -5.71 -3.32
CA CYS A 72 12.14 -6.80 -3.56
C CYS A 72 11.47 -6.75 -4.95
N ARG A 73 11.57 -5.63 -5.68
CA ARG A 73 11.02 -5.43 -7.02
C ARG A 73 12.06 -5.43 -8.13
N TRP A 74 13.33 -5.69 -7.78
CA TRP A 74 14.38 -5.83 -8.78
C TRP A 74 14.27 -7.15 -9.52
N LYS A 75 14.87 -7.19 -10.71
CA LYS A 75 15.02 -8.45 -11.44
C LYS A 75 16.15 -9.27 -10.82
N TYR A 76 15.87 -10.52 -10.58
CA TYR A 76 16.83 -11.45 -10.00
C TYR A 76 17.11 -12.60 -10.96
N ALA A 77 18.27 -13.25 -10.78
CA ALA A 77 18.61 -14.50 -11.40
C ALA A 77 19.13 -15.47 -10.32
N VAL A 78 18.89 -16.74 -10.51
CA VAL A 78 19.47 -17.79 -9.68
C VAL A 78 20.86 -18.12 -10.21
N VAL A 79 21.82 -18.27 -9.30
CA VAL A 79 23.19 -18.70 -9.61
C VAL A 79 23.49 -19.94 -8.79
N GLU A 80 24.00 -20.98 -9.45
CA GLU A 80 24.50 -22.19 -8.78
C GLU A 80 25.96 -21.93 -8.31
N GLU A 81 26.24 -22.22 -7.03
CA GLU A 81 27.51 -21.86 -6.38
C GLU A 81 28.75 -22.37 -7.12
N LYS A 82 28.69 -23.59 -7.67
CA LYS A 82 29.80 -24.25 -8.39
C LYS A 82 29.92 -23.84 -9.86
N ARG A 83 29.01 -22.99 -10.35
CA ARG A 83 28.96 -22.50 -11.73
C ARG A 83 28.90 -20.97 -11.76
N PRO A 84 29.93 -20.29 -11.23
CA PRO A 84 29.96 -18.84 -11.22
C PRO A 84 29.97 -18.29 -12.65
N GLY A 85 29.10 -17.30 -12.89
CA GLY A 85 28.94 -16.69 -14.22
C GLY A 85 27.83 -17.28 -15.09
N GLU A 86 27.21 -18.40 -14.68
CA GLU A 86 26.00 -18.90 -15.31
C GLU A 86 24.79 -18.37 -14.54
N TYR A 87 23.95 -17.56 -15.21
CA TYR A 87 22.79 -16.91 -14.61
C TYR A 87 21.50 -17.55 -15.15
N TYR A 88 20.72 -18.13 -14.25
CA TYR A 88 19.41 -18.69 -14.56
C TYR A 88 18.33 -17.66 -14.22
N PRO A 89 17.75 -16.96 -15.24
CA PRO A 89 16.79 -15.93 -15.00
C PRO A 89 15.52 -16.48 -14.36
N VAL A 90 14.91 -15.68 -13.50
CA VAL A 90 13.63 -15.99 -12.89
C VAL A 90 12.56 -15.20 -13.62
N TYR A 91 11.59 -15.91 -14.19
CA TYR A 91 10.48 -15.34 -14.94
C TYR A 91 9.16 -15.54 -14.21
N GLU A 92 8.26 -14.58 -14.37
CA GLU A 92 6.85 -14.80 -14.10
C GLU A 92 6.25 -15.58 -15.27
N ASN A 93 5.43 -16.57 -14.99
CA ASN A 93 4.59 -17.26 -15.95
C ASN A 93 3.11 -17.06 -15.60
N GLU A 94 2.19 -17.65 -16.38
CA GLU A 94 0.75 -17.56 -16.14
C GLU A 94 0.30 -18.03 -14.74
N ARG A 95 1.16 -18.73 -14.00
CA ARG A 95 0.94 -19.18 -12.63
C ARG A 95 1.51 -18.20 -11.59
N GLY A 96 2.25 -17.21 -12.03
CA GLY A 96 2.77 -16.06 -11.32
C GLY A 96 3.73 -16.37 -10.19
N THR A 97 5.02 -16.01 -10.30
CA THR A 97 5.81 -15.82 -9.09
C THR A 97 6.98 -14.88 -9.35
N TYR A 98 6.85 -13.64 -8.92
CA TYR A 98 8.03 -12.87 -8.53
C TYR A 98 8.48 -13.40 -7.17
N ILE A 99 9.75 -13.80 -7.03
CA ILE A 99 10.26 -14.41 -5.78
C ILE A 99 10.05 -13.50 -4.58
N PHE A 100 10.17 -12.18 -4.76
CA PHE A 100 10.09 -11.20 -3.68
C PHE A 100 9.02 -10.12 -3.89
N ASN A 101 8.32 -10.08 -5.02
CA ASN A 101 7.37 -9.03 -5.30
C ASN A 101 5.96 -9.42 -4.90
N SER A 102 5.34 -8.62 -4.05
CA SER A 102 3.90 -8.68 -3.80
C SER A 102 3.12 -7.94 -4.90
N LYS A 103 1.87 -8.30 -5.11
CA LYS A 103 0.95 -7.50 -5.94
C LYS A 103 0.78 -6.11 -5.32
N ASP A 104 0.57 -5.11 -6.16
CA ASP A 104 0.23 -3.77 -5.69
C ASP A 104 -1.18 -3.77 -5.08
N LEU A 105 -1.38 -2.96 -4.06
CA LEU A 105 -2.69 -2.76 -3.45
C LEU A 105 -3.54 -1.87 -4.36
N CYS A 106 -4.81 -2.21 -4.52
CA CYS A 106 -5.81 -1.34 -5.13
C CYS A 106 -7.14 -1.53 -4.40
N MET A 107 -7.57 -0.51 -3.67
CA MET A 107 -8.78 -0.54 -2.84
C MET A 107 -9.88 0.36 -3.39
N ILE A 108 -9.82 0.75 -4.66
CA ILE A 108 -10.75 1.70 -5.24
C ILE A 108 -12.20 1.20 -5.23
N GLU A 109 -12.42 -0.10 -5.42
CA GLU A 109 -13.74 -0.71 -5.35
C GLU A 109 -14.30 -0.77 -3.92
N HIS A 110 -13.42 -0.59 -2.91
CA HIS A 110 -13.72 -0.68 -1.48
C HIS A 110 -13.78 0.69 -0.79
N ILE A 111 -13.85 1.81 -1.53
CA ILE A 111 -14.00 3.14 -0.92
C ILE A 111 -15.16 3.20 0.08
N PRO A 112 -16.36 2.67 -0.23
CA PRO A 112 -17.44 2.61 0.74
C PRO A 112 -17.05 1.90 2.04
N ASP A 113 -16.46 0.71 1.92
CA ASP A 113 -16.04 -0.08 3.08
C ASP A 113 -14.99 0.63 3.94
N LEU A 114 -14.08 1.38 3.30
CA LEU A 114 -13.03 2.17 3.97
C LEU A 114 -13.63 3.33 4.77
N ILE A 115 -14.60 4.04 4.19
CA ILE A 115 -15.31 5.13 4.86
C ILE A 115 -16.14 4.59 6.04
N ASP A 116 -16.89 3.51 5.82
CA ASP A 116 -17.71 2.86 6.86
C ASP A 116 -16.86 2.25 7.99
N ALA A 117 -15.58 1.98 7.71
CA ALA A 117 -14.62 1.57 8.72
C ALA A 117 -14.11 2.74 9.57
N GLY A 118 -14.48 3.99 9.26
CA GLY A 118 -14.06 5.19 9.98
C GLY A 118 -12.62 5.59 9.69
N ILE A 119 -12.16 5.37 8.45
CA ILE A 119 -10.85 5.82 7.98
C ILE A 119 -10.96 7.26 7.52
N ASP A 120 -10.13 8.13 8.09
CA ASP A 120 -10.17 9.58 7.85
C ASP A 120 -9.25 10.02 6.70
N SER A 121 -8.22 9.22 6.40
CA SER A 121 -7.21 9.59 5.40
C SER A 121 -6.75 8.38 4.57
N PHE A 122 -6.74 8.55 3.26
CA PHE A 122 -6.29 7.56 2.29
C PHE A 122 -4.86 7.84 1.85
N LYS A 123 -3.97 6.85 2.00
CA LYS A 123 -2.55 6.95 1.65
C LYS A 123 -2.24 6.18 0.39
N ILE A 124 -1.70 6.89 -0.61
CA ILE A 124 -1.24 6.31 -1.88
C ILE A 124 0.29 6.16 -1.81
N GLU A 125 0.79 4.95 -2.04
CA GLU A 125 2.23 4.70 -2.15
C GLU A 125 2.69 4.96 -3.59
N GLY A 126 3.51 6.00 -3.76
CA GLY A 126 4.01 6.43 -5.07
C GLY A 126 5.46 6.89 -5.07
N ARG A 127 6.22 6.67 -3.97
CA ARG A 127 7.59 7.19 -3.79
C ARG A 127 8.52 6.89 -4.95
N MET A 128 8.45 5.68 -5.51
CA MET A 128 9.32 5.24 -6.61
C MET A 128 8.63 5.35 -7.98
N LYS A 129 7.47 5.95 -8.02
CA LYS A 129 6.70 6.16 -9.25
C LYS A 129 6.94 7.58 -9.79
N ARG A 130 6.55 7.82 -11.04
CA ARG A 130 6.56 9.16 -11.63
C ARG A 130 5.43 10.03 -11.09
N ALA A 131 5.59 11.34 -11.20
CA ALA A 131 4.58 12.31 -10.76
C ALA A 131 3.22 12.09 -11.45
N GLU A 132 3.23 11.74 -12.74
CA GLU A 132 2.04 11.47 -13.54
C GLU A 132 1.23 10.30 -12.98
N TYR A 133 1.91 9.24 -12.53
CA TYR A 133 1.26 8.11 -11.87
C TYR A 133 0.55 8.57 -10.59
N THR A 134 1.24 9.32 -9.74
CA THR A 134 0.66 9.79 -8.47
C THR A 134 -0.52 10.73 -8.72
N ALA A 135 -0.40 11.62 -9.70
CA ALA A 135 -1.48 12.54 -10.09
C ALA A 135 -2.71 11.77 -10.60
N GLY A 136 -2.52 10.84 -11.56
CA GLY A 136 -3.63 10.07 -12.12
C GLY A 136 -4.33 9.18 -11.11
N VAL A 137 -3.57 8.48 -10.26
CA VAL A 137 -4.16 7.66 -9.18
C VAL A 137 -4.94 8.54 -8.20
N THR A 138 -4.39 9.67 -7.79
CA THR A 138 -5.06 10.59 -6.86
C THR A 138 -6.34 11.17 -7.46
N GLU A 139 -6.32 11.55 -8.74
CA GLU A 139 -7.50 12.03 -9.47
C GLU A 139 -8.63 10.99 -9.48
N ILE A 140 -8.28 9.73 -9.78
CA ILE A 140 -9.25 8.65 -9.84
C ILE A 140 -9.83 8.37 -8.45
N TYR A 141 -9.00 8.25 -7.41
CA TYR A 141 -9.49 8.08 -6.04
C TYR A 141 -10.35 9.26 -5.59
N ARG A 142 -9.97 10.50 -5.92
CA ARG A 142 -10.77 11.69 -5.59
C ARG A 142 -12.13 11.65 -6.27
N LYS A 143 -12.17 11.32 -7.57
CA LYS A 143 -13.41 11.18 -8.33
C LYS A 143 -14.39 10.20 -7.68
N TYR A 144 -13.92 9.00 -7.34
CA TYR A 144 -14.77 7.96 -6.77
C TYR A 144 -15.17 8.25 -5.31
N LEU A 145 -14.28 8.89 -4.56
CA LEU A 145 -14.60 9.36 -3.20
C LEU A 145 -15.69 10.44 -3.24
N ASP A 146 -15.58 11.42 -4.14
CA ASP A 146 -16.58 12.47 -4.32
C ASP A 146 -17.92 11.90 -4.80
N MET A 147 -17.88 10.94 -5.72
CA MET A 147 -19.09 10.24 -6.19
C MET A 147 -19.81 9.56 -5.02
N TYR A 148 -19.08 8.81 -4.18
CA TYR A 148 -19.67 8.13 -3.03
C TYR A 148 -20.24 9.10 -2.00
N LEU A 149 -19.52 10.19 -1.69
CA LEU A 149 -19.95 11.17 -0.68
C LEU A 149 -21.12 12.04 -1.14
N ASN A 150 -21.22 12.34 -2.45
CA ASN A 150 -22.25 13.24 -2.98
C ASN A 150 -23.56 12.54 -3.34
N ASP A 151 -23.51 11.28 -3.80
CA ASP A 151 -24.68 10.57 -4.36
C ASP A 151 -25.38 9.65 -3.34
N ASN A 152 -25.13 9.77 -2.06
CA ASN A 152 -25.76 8.96 -0.99
C ASN A 152 -25.84 7.45 -1.31
N ASN A 153 -24.79 6.87 -1.88
CA ASN A 153 -24.61 5.43 -2.05
C ASN A 153 -25.40 4.71 -3.16
N ALA A 154 -26.10 5.37 -4.06
CA ALA A 154 -27.08 4.65 -4.87
C ALA A 154 -26.47 3.61 -5.82
N ASP A 155 -25.31 3.82 -6.45
CA ASP A 155 -24.71 2.85 -7.40
C ASP A 155 -23.19 3.00 -7.50
N TYR A 156 -22.46 2.79 -6.39
CA TYR A 156 -21.00 2.82 -6.44
C TYR A 156 -20.46 1.70 -7.34
N LYS A 157 -19.98 2.07 -8.53
CA LYS A 157 -19.35 1.15 -9.48
C LYS A 157 -18.11 1.80 -10.08
N VAL A 158 -16.99 1.10 -10.00
CA VAL A 158 -15.75 1.50 -10.66
C VAL A 158 -15.79 1.02 -12.10
N SER A 159 -15.52 1.91 -13.06
CA SER A 159 -15.47 1.54 -14.46
C SER A 159 -14.19 0.76 -14.79
N ASP A 160 -14.29 -0.22 -15.70
CA ASP A 160 -13.12 -0.99 -16.16
C ASP A 160 -12.01 -0.08 -16.71
N LEU A 161 -12.37 1.02 -17.36
CA LEU A 161 -11.40 2.00 -17.87
C LEU A 161 -10.59 2.64 -16.72
N SER A 162 -11.23 2.92 -15.58
CA SER A 162 -10.53 3.45 -14.41
C SER A 162 -9.57 2.43 -13.80
N LEU A 163 -9.92 1.15 -13.80
CA LEU A 163 -9.05 0.06 -13.31
C LEU A 163 -7.82 -0.15 -14.21
N ILE A 164 -7.93 0.10 -15.51
CA ILE A 164 -6.81 -0.01 -16.44
C ILE A 164 -5.78 1.11 -16.23
N HIS A 165 -6.22 2.28 -15.80
CA HIS A 165 -5.36 3.47 -15.64
C HIS A 165 -4.66 3.57 -14.28
N ILE A 166 -4.94 2.67 -13.37
CA ILE A 166 -4.33 2.59 -12.04
C ILE A 166 -3.68 1.23 -11.83
#